data_b47dccb983765c7f0a8dd909f5acb6bf
#
_entry.id   b47dccb983765c7f0a8dd909f5acb6bf
#
_cell.length_a   1.000
_cell.length_b   1.000
_cell.length_c   1.000
_cell.angle_alpha   90.00
_cell.angle_beta   90.00
_cell.angle_gamma   90.00
#
_symmetry.space_group_name_H-M   'P 1'
#
loop_
_entity.id
_entity.type
_entity.pdbx_description
1 polymer ?
#
loop_
_entity_poly.entity_id
_entity_poly.type
_entity_poly.pdbx_seq_one_letter_code
_entity_poly.pdbx_strand_id
1 'polypeptide(L)'
;MFTFAAEKDKIMPDIYTYFGFIFSFYSQEHEPIHVHVEHQDRMTIFDLIIVDGDLIEIKKRHKGKPLIGKDEKTAIEFIEKYWKEIVDKWVSFFVYKKRVRCTDIKTKLK
;
A
#
# COMPACT_ATOMS: atom_id res chain seq x y z
N MET A 1 -6.79 -27.16 9.08
CA MET A 1 -6.43 -26.53 8.56
C MET A 1 -6.45 -25.46 8.51
N PHE A 2 -6.42 -25.15 8.65
CA PHE A 2 -6.10 -24.44 8.51
C PHE A 2 -5.63 -23.39 8.38
N THR A 3 -5.70 -23.03 8.73
CA THR A 3 -4.61 -22.14 8.39
C THR A 3 -4.93 -21.14 7.31
N PHE A 4 -6.06 -21.15 6.83
CA PHE A 4 -6.44 -20.19 5.86
C PHE A 4 -6.35 -18.77 6.35
N ALA A 5 -6.69 -18.53 7.59
CA ALA A 5 -6.61 -17.18 8.14
C ALA A 5 -5.18 -16.68 8.09
N ALA A 6 -4.25 -17.54 8.46
CA ALA A 6 -2.86 -17.15 8.44
C ALA A 6 -2.38 -16.85 7.03
N GLU A 7 -2.89 -17.61 6.07
CA GLU A 7 -2.49 -17.37 4.70
C GLU A 7 -3.05 -16.06 4.18
N LYS A 8 -4.27 -15.74 4.56
CA LYS A 8 -4.82 -14.46 4.16
C LYS A 8 -4.04 -13.30 4.73
N ASP A 9 -3.61 -13.43 5.96
CA ASP A 9 -2.80 -12.39 6.56
C ASP A 9 -1.52 -12.19 5.78
N LYS A 10 -0.96 -13.25 5.24
CA LYS A 10 0.26 -13.15 4.47
C LYS A 10 0.04 -12.49 3.13
N ILE A 11 -1.18 -12.54 2.62
CA ILE A 11 -1.49 -11.95 1.33
C ILE A 11 -1.52 -10.43 1.40
N MET A 12 -1.64 -9.86 2.59
CA MET A 12 -1.74 -8.41 2.75
C MET A 12 -0.71 -7.92 3.76
N PRO A 13 0.56 -8.00 3.39
CA PRO A 13 1.61 -7.56 4.31
C PRO A 13 1.67 -6.06 4.42
N ASP A 14 2.00 -5.59 5.61
CA ASP A 14 2.30 -4.18 5.81
C ASP A 14 3.63 -3.90 5.13
N ILE A 15 3.71 -2.79 4.41
CA ILE A 15 4.93 -2.45 3.68
C ILE A 15 5.60 -1.19 4.20
N TYR A 16 4.83 -0.26 4.76
CA TYR A 16 5.38 0.95 5.37
C TYR A 16 4.53 1.37 6.54
N THR A 17 5.18 1.98 7.52
CA THR A 17 4.50 2.79 8.51
C THR A 17 5.07 4.19 8.44
N TYR A 18 4.21 5.19 8.65
CA TYR A 18 4.61 6.58 8.56
C TYR A 18 3.72 7.40 9.49
N PHE A 19 4.24 7.76 10.66
CA PHE A 19 3.54 8.61 11.63
C PHE A 19 2.06 8.22 11.79
N GLY A 20 1.82 6.97 12.13
CA GLY A 20 0.47 6.48 12.38
C GLY A 20 -0.26 5.97 11.15
N PHE A 21 0.29 6.20 9.96
CA PHE A 21 -0.25 5.62 8.74
C PHE A 21 0.35 4.24 8.54
N ILE A 22 -0.48 3.30 8.11
CA ILE A 22 -0.02 1.95 7.79
C ILE A 22 -0.35 1.68 6.33
N PHE A 23 0.67 1.36 5.56
CA PHE A 23 0.52 1.05 4.13
C PHE A 23 0.70 -0.44 3.95
N SER A 24 -0.25 -1.10 3.30
CA SER A 24 -0.24 -2.53 3.10
C SER A 24 -0.62 -2.83 1.66
N PHE A 25 -0.23 -4.00 1.17
CA PHE A 25 -0.75 -4.44 -0.12
C PHE A 25 -2.17 -4.96 0.06
N TYR A 26 -2.99 -4.70 -0.94
CA TYR A 26 -4.35 -5.21 -0.93
C TYR A 26 -4.41 -6.38 -1.91
N SER A 27 -4.32 -7.48 -1.41
CA SER A 27 -4.40 -8.85 -1.85
C SER A 27 -4.65 -9.20 -3.31
N GLN A 28 -4.00 -8.64 -4.27
CA GLN A 28 -4.18 -9.03 -5.65
C GLN A 28 -2.82 -9.24 -6.29
N GLU A 29 -2.69 -10.34 -7.02
CA GLU A 29 -1.44 -10.69 -7.66
C GLU A 29 -1.25 -10.01 -9.00
N HIS A 30 -2.23 -9.26 -9.45
CA HIS A 30 -2.16 -8.65 -10.77
C HIS A 30 -2.38 -7.16 -10.68
N GLU A 31 -2.04 -6.47 -11.74
CA GLU A 31 -2.16 -5.03 -11.78
C GLU A 31 -3.61 -4.60 -11.94
N PRO A 32 -3.91 -3.38 -11.52
CA PRO A 32 -2.96 -2.42 -10.95
C PRO A 32 -2.60 -2.77 -9.52
N ILE A 33 -1.48 -2.23 -9.06
CA ILE A 33 -1.04 -2.44 -7.69
C ILE A 33 -1.98 -1.70 -6.75
N HIS A 34 -2.47 -2.40 -5.76
CA HIS A 34 -3.43 -1.83 -4.80
C HIS A 34 -2.73 -1.63 -3.47
N VAL A 35 -2.74 -0.41 -2.97
CA VAL A 35 -2.16 -0.09 -1.68
C VAL A 35 -3.26 0.34 -0.73
N HIS A 36 -3.34 -0.36 0.37
CA HIS A 36 -4.33 -0.13 1.42
C HIS A 36 -3.68 0.79 2.45
N VAL A 37 -4.26 1.95 2.67
CA VAL A 37 -3.71 2.93 3.62
C VAL A 37 -4.67 3.13 4.75
N GLU A 38 -4.19 2.92 5.94
CA GLU A 38 -5.01 3.02 7.15
C GLU A 38 -4.43 4.06 8.08
N HIS A 39 -5.29 4.88 8.67
CA HIS A 39 -4.88 5.86 9.65
C HIS A 39 -6.02 5.99 10.65
N GLN A 40 -5.73 5.66 11.93
CA GLN A 40 -6.73 5.61 12.97
C GLN A 40 -7.80 4.59 12.57
N ASP A 41 -9.06 4.96 12.49
CA ASP A 41 -10.10 4.00 12.13
C ASP A 41 -10.60 4.19 10.71
N ARG A 42 -9.82 4.86 9.88
CA ARG A 42 -10.22 5.15 8.50
C ARG A 42 -9.24 4.54 7.54
N MET A 43 -9.71 4.25 6.33
CA MET A 43 -8.87 3.58 5.36
C MET A 43 -9.34 3.88 3.93
N THR A 44 -8.38 3.92 3.01
CA THR A 44 -8.68 4.09 1.59
C THR A 44 -7.73 3.18 0.82
N ILE A 45 -8.21 2.65 -0.29
CA ILE A 45 -7.39 1.83 -1.17
C ILE A 45 -6.99 2.68 -2.36
N PHE A 46 -5.69 2.69 -2.67
CA PHE A 46 -5.16 3.45 -3.79
C PHE A 46 -4.65 2.48 -4.85
N ASP A 47 -5.07 2.71 -6.09
CA ASP A 47 -4.59 1.93 -7.22
C ASP A 47 -3.51 2.74 -7.93
N LEU A 48 -2.34 2.14 -8.09
CA LEU A 48 -1.24 2.80 -8.78
C LEU A 48 -1.28 2.40 -10.24
N ILE A 49 -1.55 3.36 -11.10
CA ILE A 49 -1.63 3.11 -12.55
C ILE A 49 -0.28 3.44 -13.15
N ILE A 50 0.42 2.41 -13.58
CA ILE A 50 1.78 2.53 -14.08
C ILE A 50 1.79 2.11 -15.54
N VAL A 51 2.30 2.99 -16.40
CA VAL A 51 2.37 2.72 -17.83
C VAL A 51 3.80 3.01 -18.29
N ASP A 52 4.38 2.03 -18.98
CA ASP A 52 5.74 2.18 -19.52
C ASP A 52 6.75 2.57 -18.45
N GLY A 53 6.56 2.03 -17.24
CA GLY A 53 7.50 2.27 -16.17
C GLY A 53 7.30 3.55 -15.39
N ASP A 54 6.26 4.32 -15.70
CA ASP A 54 5.98 5.57 -15.01
C ASP A 54 4.64 5.54 -14.32
N LEU A 55 4.60 6.11 -13.14
CA LEU A 55 3.35 6.28 -12.42
C LEU A 55 2.59 7.44 -13.04
N ILE A 56 1.44 7.16 -13.65
CA ILE A 56 0.68 8.20 -14.34
C ILE A 56 -0.55 8.64 -13.57
N GLU A 57 -1.04 7.81 -12.66
CA GLU A 57 -2.26 8.16 -11.95
C GLU A 57 -2.35 7.34 -10.68
N ILE A 58 -2.92 7.92 -9.64
CA ILE A 58 -3.26 7.22 -8.42
C ILE A 58 -4.78 7.35 -8.28
N LYS A 59 -5.49 6.24 -8.42
CA LYS A 59 -6.94 6.22 -8.26
C LYS A 59 -7.27 5.77 -6.87
N LYS A 60 -8.35 6.29 -6.31
CA LYS A 60 -8.73 5.88 -4.96
C LYS A 60 -10.06 5.16 -5.00
N ARG A 61 -10.18 4.18 -4.10
CA ARG A 61 -11.41 3.46 -3.90
C ARG A 61 -11.74 3.47 -2.42
N HIS A 62 -12.98 3.72 -2.11
CA HIS A 62 -13.41 3.77 -0.72
C HIS A 62 -13.94 2.43 -0.28
N LYS A 63 -13.63 2.05 0.95
CA LYS A 63 -14.16 0.85 1.54
C LYS A 63 -14.32 1.15 3.03
N GLY A 64 -15.58 1.29 3.45
CA GLY A 64 -15.85 1.71 4.81
C GLY A 64 -15.64 3.20 4.96
N LYS A 65 -15.01 3.61 6.04
CA LYS A 65 -14.75 5.03 6.29
C LYS A 65 -13.46 5.45 5.60
N PRO A 66 -13.53 6.32 4.60
CA PRO A 66 -12.32 6.72 3.89
C PRO A 66 -11.47 7.69 4.71
N LEU A 67 -10.21 7.81 4.34
CA LEU A 67 -9.35 8.85 4.88
C LEU A 67 -9.97 10.21 4.58
N ILE A 68 -9.83 11.13 5.51
CA ILE A 68 -10.36 12.47 5.30
C ILE A 68 -9.28 13.36 4.71
N GLY A 69 -9.71 14.44 4.07
CA GLY A 69 -8.94 15.34 3.26
C GLY A 69 -7.44 15.41 3.49
N LYS A 70 -7.05 15.88 4.66
CA LYS A 70 -5.66 16.07 5.01
C LYS A 70 -4.89 14.75 5.03
N ASP A 71 -5.51 13.71 5.57
CA ASP A 71 -4.86 12.40 5.66
C ASP A 71 -4.80 11.75 4.29
N GLU A 72 -5.82 11.93 3.49
CA GLU A 72 -5.80 11.43 2.12
C GLU A 72 -4.66 12.06 1.34
N LYS A 73 -4.49 13.38 1.49
CA LYS A 73 -3.43 14.09 0.80
C LYS A 73 -2.07 13.56 1.24
N THR A 74 -1.89 13.34 2.53
CA THR A 74 -0.64 12.81 3.06
C THR A 74 -0.35 11.44 2.48
N ALA A 75 -1.38 10.59 2.39
CA ALA A 75 -1.20 9.24 1.84
C ALA A 75 -0.77 9.30 0.37
N ILE A 76 -1.41 10.18 -0.40
CA ILE A 76 -1.07 10.32 -1.81
C ILE A 76 0.36 10.84 -1.97
N GLU A 77 0.75 11.83 -1.18
CA GLU A 77 2.10 12.36 -1.24
C GLU A 77 3.13 11.29 -0.89
N PHE A 78 2.82 10.46 0.09
CA PHE A 78 3.72 9.36 0.46
C PHE A 78 3.87 8.39 -0.71
N ILE A 79 2.75 8.01 -1.32
CA ILE A 79 2.79 7.08 -2.45
C ILE A 79 3.58 7.68 -3.61
N GLU A 80 3.37 8.97 -3.89
CA GLU A 80 4.10 9.63 -4.98
C GLU A 80 5.59 9.61 -4.74
N LYS A 81 6.00 9.71 -3.50
CA LYS A 81 7.43 9.71 -3.19
C LYS A 81 8.03 8.32 -3.24
N TYR A 82 7.30 7.33 -2.78
CA TYR A 82 7.83 5.99 -2.59
C TYR A 82 7.34 4.95 -3.60
N TRP A 83 6.64 5.36 -4.65
CA TRP A 83 5.98 4.39 -5.52
C TRP A 83 6.94 3.38 -6.15
N LYS A 84 8.17 3.79 -6.46
CA LYS A 84 9.11 2.86 -7.06
C LYS A 84 9.48 1.76 -6.09
N GLU A 85 9.69 2.11 -4.83
CA GLU A 85 9.97 1.10 -3.82
C GLU A 85 8.76 0.23 -3.56
N ILE A 86 7.56 0.82 -3.63
CA ILE A 86 6.34 0.04 -3.49
C ILE A 86 6.25 -0.99 -4.60
N VAL A 87 6.58 -0.61 -5.83
CA VAL A 87 6.58 -1.56 -6.94
C VAL A 87 7.58 -2.68 -6.68
N ASP A 88 8.78 -2.34 -6.21
CA ASP A 88 9.78 -3.35 -5.92
C ASP A 88 9.30 -4.33 -4.85
N LYS A 89 8.65 -3.82 -3.83
CA LYS A 89 8.11 -4.69 -2.79
C LYS A 89 7.00 -5.56 -3.34
N TRP A 90 6.16 -5.01 -4.21
CA TRP A 90 5.07 -5.76 -4.82
C TRP A 90 5.62 -6.91 -5.65
N VAL A 91 6.62 -6.64 -6.47
CA VAL A 91 7.24 -7.67 -7.30
C VAL A 91 7.86 -8.75 -6.41
N SER A 92 8.58 -8.33 -5.37
CA SER A 92 9.19 -9.31 -4.45
C SER A 92 8.14 -10.22 -3.83
N PHE A 93 7.03 -9.66 -3.42
CA PHE A 93 6.03 -10.43 -2.71
C PHE A 93 5.18 -11.29 -3.64
N PHE A 94 4.63 -10.70 -4.69
CA PHE A 94 3.68 -11.41 -5.53
C PHE A 94 4.31 -12.19 -6.66
N VAL A 95 5.41 -11.72 -7.21
CA VAL A 95 6.06 -12.41 -8.32
C VAL A 95 7.09 -13.40 -7.83
N TYR A 96 7.97 -12.96 -6.93
CA TYR A 96 9.05 -13.83 -6.45
C TYR A 96 8.69 -14.58 -5.17
N LYS A 97 7.51 -14.33 -4.62
CA LYS A 97 7.02 -15.04 -3.43
C LYS A 97 7.97 -14.91 -2.24
N LYS A 98 8.60 -13.76 -2.11
CA LYS A 98 9.51 -13.50 -1.00
C LYS A 98 8.82 -12.68 0.06
N ARG A 99 9.34 -12.76 1.28
CA ARG A 99 8.85 -11.92 2.35
C ARG A 99 9.19 -10.47 2.06
N VAL A 100 8.31 -9.58 2.48
CA VAL A 100 8.52 -8.15 2.32
C VAL A 100 8.67 -7.55 3.70
N ARG A 101 9.69 -6.73 3.86
CA ARG A 101 9.94 -6.07 5.13
C ARG A 101 9.11 -4.79 5.22
N CYS A 102 8.49 -4.59 6.37
CA CYS A 102 7.78 -3.34 6.62
C CYS A 102 8.81 -2.29 7.05
N THR A 103 8.85 -1.19 6.37
CA THR A 103 9.80 -0.12 6.64
C THR A 103 9.10 1.00 7.39
N ASP A 104 9.67 1.40 8.52
CA ASP A 104 9.12 2.48 9.32
C ASP A 104 9.80 3.77 8.91
N ILE A 105 9.05 4.66 8.27
CA ILE A 105 9.57 5.93 7.79
C ILE A 105 9.37 6.96 8.87
N LYS A 106 10.48 7.48 9.40
CA LYS A 106 10.44 8.43 10.50
C LYS A 106 10.78 9.85 10.08
N THR A 107 11.09 10.05 8.82
CA THR A 107 11.40 11.37 8.28
C THR A 107 10.16 11.90 7.58
N LYS A 108 9.80 13.13 7.91
CA LYS A 108 8.62 13.72 7.28
C LYS A 108 8.83 13.93 5.81
N LEU A 109 7.72 13.97 5.07
CA LEU A 109 7.77 14.08 3.61
C LEU A 109 8.35 15.41 3.18
N LYS A 110 8.26 16.42 4.04
CA LYS A 110 8.85 17.72 3.71
C LYS A 110 9.77 18.16 4.79
#